data_863cf43ec98e8b7dce8f9740eee24db6
#
_entry.id   863cf43ec98e8b7dce8f9740eee24db6
#
_cell.length_a   1.000
_cell.length_b   1.000
_cell.length_c   1.000
_cell.angle_alpha   90.00
_cell.angle_beta   90.00
_cell.angle_gamma   90.00
#
_symmetry.space_group_name_H-M   'P 1'
#
loop_
_entity.id
_entity.type
_entity.pdbx_description
1 polymer ?
#
loop_
_entity_poly.entity_id
_entity_poly.type
_entity_poly.pdbx_seq_one_letter_code
_entity_poly.pdbx_strand_id
1 'polypeptide(L)'
;EMINGDWSSDVCSSDLIVPLQEFAQMKRDNDILVRVIVKKDQRNMIYLAHRNSKTDFPVLTCAVSVNAENGCVCIGARPQKAVRLELTEAVREKVWSGVCTEEEMKKEAECIASQVKTDSNMRAGKEYRSRLAYVLIRRTLEALNTKGGDQ
;
A
#
# COMPACT_ATOMS: atom_id res chain seq x y z
N GLU A 1 -15.55 -8.25 25.77
CA GLU A 1 -16.15 -6.91 25.55
C GLU A 1 -15.21 -6.13 24.67
N MET A 2 -15.55 -6.03 23.39
CA MET A 2 -14.84 -5.12 22.48
C MET A 2 -15.29 -3.72 22.86
N ILE A 3 -14.41 -2.98 23.49
CA ILE A 3 -14.58 -1.55 23.70
C ILE A 3 -14.45 -0.91 22.32
N ASN A 4 -15.59 -0.70 21.68
CA ASN A 4 -15.74 0.23 20.59
C ASN A 4 -15.62 1.63 21.24
N GLY A 5 -14.43 1.95 21.72
CA GLY A 5 -14.13 3.24 22.32
C GLY A 5 -14.19 4.28 21.22
N ASP A 6 -15.22 5.08 21.27
CA ASP A 6 -15.25 6.39 20.64
C ASP A 6 -14.02 7.16 21.15
N TRP A 7 -12.97 7.17 20.33
CA TRP A 7 -11.69 7.81 20.64
C TRP A 7 -11.77 9.34 20.55
N SER A 8 -12.97 9.88 20.39
CA SER A 8 -13.18 11.31 20.16
C SER A 8 -13.40 12.14 21.43
N SER A 9 -13.60 11.53 22.61
CA SER A 9 -14.12 12.29 23.76
C SER A 9 -13.15 12.67 24.87
N ASP A 10 -11.94 12.08 24.93
CA ASP A 10 -11.00 12.34 26.04
C ASP A 10 -9.60 12.80 25.62
N VAL A 11 -9.44 13.27 24.40
CA VAL A 11 -8.14 13.72 23.93
C VAL A 11 -8.03 15.23 24.14
N CYS A 12 -7.07 15.65 24.95
CA CYS A 12 -6.60 17.03 24.97
C CYS A 12 -6.39 17.47 23.53
N SER A 13 -6.70 18.71 23.18
CA SER A 13 -6.56 19.27 21.82
C SER A 13 -5.17 19.12 21.20
N SER A 14 -4.18 18.71 21.99
CA SER A 14 -2.80 18.40 21.61
C SER A 14 -2.56 16.94 21.18
N ASP A 15 -3.50 15.99 21.41
CA ASP A 15 -3.28 14.55 21.18
C ASP A 15 -4.22 13.98 20.10
N LEU A 16 -4.29 14.65 18.97
CA LEU A 16 -5.11 14.19 17.84
C LEU A 16 -4.55 12.88 17.27
N ILE A 17 -5.37 11.82 17.31
CA ILE A 17 -5.07 10.54 16.66
C ILE A 17 -5.79 10.48 15.32
N VAL A 18 -5.03 10.40 14.24
CA VAL A 18 -5.53 10.37 12.87
C VAL A 18 -5.12 9.07 12.19
N PRO A 19 -6.01 8.39 11.47
CA PRO A 19 -5.64 7.26 10.62
C PRO A 19 -4.54 7.65 9.64
N LEU A 20 -3.52 6.79 9.48
CA LEU A 20 -2.36 7.08 8.62
C LEU A 20 -2.76 7.41 7.17
N GLN A 21 -3.82 6.79 6.66
CA GLN A 21 -4.35 7.06 5.32
C GLN A 21 -4.87 8.50 5.21
N GLU A 22 -5.57 9.00 6.20
CA GLU A 22 -6.07 10.38 6.25
C GLU A 22 -4.91 11.36 6.45
N PHE A 23 -4.04 11.08 7.41
CA PHE A 23 -2.84 11.88 7.67
C PHE A 23 -1.99 12.06 6.40
N ALA A 24 -1.81 11.02 5.60
CA ALA A 24 -1.06 11.10 4.35
C ALA A 24 -1.69 12.07 3.32
N GLN A 25 -3.01 12.32 3.40
CA GLN A 25 -3.73 13.22 2.50
C GLN A 25 -3.98 14.61 3.09
N MET A 26 -3.84 14.79 4.40
CA MET A 26 -4.07 16.08 5.07
C MET A 26 -3.16 17.18 4.53
N LYS A 27 -3.66 18.40 4.58
CA LYS A 27 -2.85 19.59 4.34
C LYS A 27 -1.86 19.75 5.50
N ARG A 28 -0.63 20.10 5.17
CA ARG A 28 0.37 20.43 6.20
C ARG A 28 -0.10 21.62 7.01
N ASP A 29 0.04 21.51 8.32
CA ASP A 29 -0.19 22.56 9.31
C ASP A 29 1.07 22.71 10.19
N ASN A 30 0.93 23.36 11.33
CA ASN A 30 2.04 23.59 12.26
C ASN A 30 2.10 22.51 13.37
N ASP A 31 1.37 21.41 13.22
CA ASP A 31 1.35 20.34 14.19
C ASP A 31 2.62 19.47 14.12
N ILE A 32 2.97 18.89 15.24
CA ILE A 32 4.15 18.04 15.38
C ILE A 32 3.69 16.58 15.45
N LEU A 33 4.22 15.74 14.56
CA LEU A 33 4.03 14.29 14.66
C LEU A 33 4.78 13.74 15.86
N VAL A 34 4.05 13.32 16.89
CA VAL A 34 4.61 12.82 18.16
C VAL A 34 4.93 11.33 18.07
N ARG A 35 4.04 10.53 17.49
CA ARG A 35 4.20 9.07 17.41
C ARG A 35 3.39 8.46 16.27
N VAL A 36 3.82 7.30 15.82
CA VAL A 36 3.07 6.44 14.90
C VAL A 36 2.70 5.16 15.64
N ILE A 37 1.41 4.82 15.67
CA ILE A 37 0.91 3.60 16.31
C ILE A 37 0.72 2.55 15.22
N VAL A 38 1.44 1.44 15.32
CA VAL A 38 1.29 0.29 14.42
C VAL A 38 0.61 -0.83 15.17
N LYS A 39 -0.62 -1.17 14.77
CA LYS A 39 -1.33 -2.33 15.31
C LYS A 39 -0.71 -3.62 14.78
N LYS A 40 -0.41 -4.56 15.68
CA LYS A 40 0.03 -5.90 15.29
C LYS A 40 -1.21 -6.72 14.93
N ASP A 41 -1.23 -7.27 13.74
CA ASP A 41 -2.24 -8.21 13.28
C ASP A 41 -1.58 -9.31 12.43
N GLN A 42 -2.36 -10.35 12.12
CA GLN A 42 -1.91 -11.43 11.25
C GLN A 42 -2.18 -11.01 9.80
N ARG A 43 -1.13 -10.53 9.15
CA ARG A 43 -1.18 -10.19 7.71
C ARG A 43 0.10 -10.60 7.00
N ASN A 44 -0.05 -11.01 5.78
CA ASN A 44 1.06 -11.15 4.86
C ASN A 44 1.30 -9.83 4.14
N MET A 45 2.53 -9.36 4.16
CA MET A 45 2.90 -8.11 3.51
C MET A 45 4.23 -8.25 2.78
N ILE A 46 4.30 -7.64 1.60
CA ILE A 46 5.53 -7.50 0.82
C ILE A 46 5.67 -6.06 0.38
N TYR A 47 6.89 -5.55 0.48
CA TYR A 47 7.28 -4.23 0.02
C TYR A 47 8.40 -4.36 -1.01
N LEU A 48 8.21 -3.74 -2.16
CA LEU A 48 9.21 -3.62 -3.21
C LEU A 48 9.47 -2.15 -3.53
N ALA A 49 10.71 -1.82 -3.80
CA ALA A 49 11.12 -0.48 -4.22
C ALA A 49 12.06 -0.59 -5.43
N HIS A 50 11.76 0.15 -6.48
CA HIS A 50 12.67 0.31 -7.61
C HIS A 50 13.48 1.59 -7.47
N ARG A 51 14.80 1.48 -7.59
CA ARG A 51 15.78 2.58 -7.46
C ARG A 51 16.76 2.55 -8.62
N ASN A 52 17.23 3.71 -9.04
CA ASN A 52 18.27 3.80 -10.08
C ASN A 52 19.64 3.35 -9.54
N SER A 53 19.92 3.64 -8.28
CA SER A 53 21.09 3.15 -7.57
C SER A 53 20.72 2.70 -6.14
N LYS A 54 21.57 1.91 -5.50
CA LYS A 54 21.31 1.32 -4.17
C LYS A 54 21.05 2.38 -3.09
N THR A 55 21.67 3.53 -3.19
CA THR A 55 21.60 4.60 -2.18
C THR A 55 20.64 5.74 -2.55
N ASP A 56 20.05 5.72 -3.75
CA ASP A 56 19.14 6.77 -4.20
C ASP A 56 17.71 6.59 -3.64
N PHE A 57 16.94 7.67 -3.70
CA PHE A 57 15.50 7.61 -3.43
C PHE A 57 14.80 6.72 -4.47
N PRO A 58 13.73 6.04 -4.10
CA PRO A 58 13.03 5.17 -5.03
C PRO A 58 12.38 5.97 -6.17
N VAL A 59 12.40 5.38 -7.35
CA VAL A 59 11.63 5.82 -8.51
C VAL A 59 10.14 5.56 -8.29
N LEU A 60 9.83 4.38 -7.72
CA LEU A 60 8.50 3.96 -7.32
C LEU A 60 8.61 2.92 -6.21
N THR A 61 7.63 2.91 -5.32
CA THR A 61 7.48 1.90 -4.27
C THR A 61 6.11 1.26 -4.33
N CYS A 62 6.06 -0.02 -4.04
CA CYS A 62 4.83 -0.78 -3.94
C CYS A 62 4.85 -1.62 -2.67
N ALA A 63 3.79 -1.54 -1.88
CA ALA A 63 3.53 -2.43 -0.77
C ALA A 63 2.17 -3.08 -0.98
N VAL A 64 2.10 -4.39 -0.86
CA VAL A 64 0.82 -5.13 -0.86
C VAL A 64 0.69 -5.83 0.48
N SER A 65 -0.47 -5.69 1.09
CA SER A 65 -0.80 -6.29 2.37
C SER A 65 -2.13 -7.01 2.25
N VAL A 66 -2.18 -8.25 2.71
CA VAL A 66 -3.37 -9.11 2.66
C VAL A 66 -3.56 -9.81 4.02
N ASN A 67 -4.78 -9.83 4.50
CA ASN A 67 -5.24 -10.67 5.60
C ASN A 67 -6.60 -11.31 5.24
N ALA A 68 -7.20 -12.05 6.16
CA ALA A 68 -8.47 -12.73 5.94
C ALA A 68 -9.63 -11.78 5.55
N GLU A 69 -9.59 -10.53 6.01
CA GLU A 69 -10.69 -9.56 5.82
C GLU A 69 -10.38 -8.49 4.77
N ASN A 70 -9.11 -8.07 4.71
CA ASN A 70 -8.71 -6.89 3.93
C ASN A 70 -7.49 -7.17 3.05
N GLY A 71 -7.47 -6.56 1.88
CA GLY A 71 -6.32 -6.55 1.00
C GLY A 71 -6.12 -5.18 0.37
N CYS A 72 -4.90 -4.65 0.43
CA CYS A 72 -4.62 -3.34 -0.15
C CYS A 72 -3.24 -3.26 -0.80
N VAL A 73 -3.15 -2.37 -1.77
CA VAL A 73 -1.94 -1.98 -2.48
C VAL A 73 -1.63 -0.52 -2.19
N CYS A 74 -0.43 -0.24 -1.74
CA CYS A 74 0.04 1.12 -1.51
C CYS A 74 1.17 1.46 -2.50
N ILE A 75 0.98 2.50 -3.30
CA ILE A 75 1.97 2.98 -4.26
C ILE A 75 2.49 4.34 -3.79
N GLY A 76 3.81 4.42 -3.60
CA GLY A 76 4.51 5.64 -3.20
C GLY A 76 5.61 6.04 -4.18
N ALA A 77 6.28 7.15 -3.89
CA ALA A 77 7.34 7.74 -4.72
C ALA A 77 6.89 8.11 -6.16
N ARG A 78 5.61 8.40 -6.36
CA ARG A 78 5.01 8.69 -7.66
C ARG A 78 4.95 10.19 -8.03
N PRO A 79 5.87 11.05 -7.61
CA PRO A 79 5.95 12.52 -7.37
C PRO A 79 4.68 13.18 -6.82
N GLN A 80 3.81 12.40 -6.25
CA GLN A 80 2.61 12.81 -5.52
C GLN A 80 2.55 12.05 -4.19
N LYS A 81 1.59 12.38 -3.34
CA LYS A 81 1.32 11.63 -2.11
C LYS A 81 1.08 10.16 -2.42
N ALA A 82 1.49 9.26 -1.52
CA ALA A 82 1.21 7.83 -1.66
C ALA A 82 -0.30 7.59 -1.78
N VAL A 83 -0.68 6.60 -2.56
CA VAL A 83 -2.08 6.19 -2.73
C VAL A 83 -2.24 4.76 -2.22
N ARG A 84 -3.35 4.52 -1.53
CA ARG A 84 -3.81 3.20 -1.13
C ARG A 84 -5.02 2.83 -1.98
N LEU A 85 -5.00 1.64 -2.56
CA LEU A 85 -6.05 1.06 -3.37
C LEU A 85 -6.41 -0.32 -2.79
N GLU A 86 -7.66 -0.70 -2.87
CA GLU A 86 -8.11 -2.00 -2.39
C GLU A 86 -7.93 -3.07 -3.47
N LEU A 87 -7.61 -4.29 -3.03
CA LEU A 87 -7.69 -5.49 -3.88
C LEU A 87 -9.14 -5.91 -4.01
N THR A 88 -9.50 -6.51 -5.15
CA THR A 88 -10.79 -7.17 -5.28
C THR A 88 -10.88 -8.34 -4.29
N GLU A 89 -12.06 -8.57 -3.73
CA GLU A 89 -12.27 -9.60 -2.71
C GLU A 89 -11.85 -10.98 -3.22
N ALA A 90 -12.20 -11.31 -4.44
CA ALA A 90 -11.85 -12.59 -5.05
C ALA A 90 -10.33 -12.81 -5.16
N VAL A 91 -9.56 -11.78 -5.52
CA VAL A 91 -8.10 -11.87 -5.61
C VAL A 91 -7.47 -11.89 -4.22
N ARG A 92 -8.00 -11.09 -3.29
CA ARG A 92 -7.56 -11.09 -1.89
C ARG A 92 -7.62 -12.48 -1.27
N GLU A 93 -8.78 -13.16 -1.38
CA GLU A 93 -8.98 -14.50 -0.82
C GLU A 93 -8.04 -15.54 -1.43
N LYS A 94 -7.89 -15.50 -2.75
CA LYS A 94 -7.01 -16.43 -3.46
C LYS A 94 -5.52 -16.19 -3.15
N VAL A 95 -5.09 -14.94 -3.04
CA VAL A 95 -3.71 -14.58 -2.66
C VAL A 95 -3.45 -14.96 -1.20
N TRP A 96 -4.42 -14.76 -0.31
CA TRP A 96 -4.31 -15.18 1.09
C TRP A 96 -4.14 -16.68 1.22
N SER A 97 -4.88 -17.46 0.42
CA SER A 97 -4.84 -18.92 0.42
C SER A 97 -3.72 -19.51 -0.47
N GLY A 98 -2.96 -18.69 -1.19
CA GLY A 98 -1.88 -19.16 -2.06
C GLY A 98 -2.32 -19.85 -3.36
N VAL A 99 -3.57 -19.69 -3.78
CA VAL A 99 -4.16 -20.38 -4.94
C VAL A 99 -4.50 -19.43 -6.11
N CYS A 100 -4.07 -18.19 -6.05
CA CYS A 100 -4.33 -17.22 -7.11
C CYS A 100 -3.54 -17.56 -8.39
N THR A 101 -4.21 -17.56 -9.53
CA THR A 101 -3.56 -17.82 -10.81
C THR A 101 -2.79 -16.63 -11.34
N GLU A 102 -1.79 -16.88 -12.17
CA GLU A 102 -0.98 -15.82 -12.78
C GLU A 102 -1.83 -14.85 -13.62
N GLU A 103 -2.85 -15.35 -14.32
CA GLU A 103 -3.74 -14.53 -15.14
C GLU A 103 -4.62 -13.60 -14.28
N GLU A 104 -5.11 -14.08 -13.14
CA GLU A 104 -5.89 -13.26 -12.20
C GLU A 104 -5.01 -12.15 -11.60
N MET A 105 -3.80 -12.49 -11.18
CA MET A 105 -2.85 -11.49 -10.66
C MET A 105 -2.47 -10.44 -11.71
N LYS A 106 -2.31 -10.83 -12.99
CA LYS A 106 -2.05 -9.90 -14.09
C LYS A 106 -3.22 -8.93 -14.29
N LYS A 107 -4.45 -9.45 -14.37
CA LYS A 107 -5.66 -8.63 -14.55
C LYS A 107 -5.86 -7.64 -13.40
N GLU A 108 -5.66 -8.11 -12.17
CA GLU A 108 -5.75 -7.26 -10.99
C GLU A 108 -4.67 -6.18 -10.99
N ALA A 109 -3.44 -6.54 -11.33
CA ALA A 109 -2.33 -5.59 -11.42
C ALA A 109 -2.58 -4.52 -12.51
N GLU A 110 -3.17 -4.88 -13.64
CA GLU A 110 -3.57 -3.93 -14.69
C GLU A 110 -4.68 -2.99 -14.20
N CYS A 111 -5.71 -3.54 -13.56
CA CYS A 111 -6.81 -2.77 -13.02
C CYS A 111 -6.32 -1.73 -12.00
N ILE A 112 -5.50 -2.15 -11.03
CA ILE A 112 -4.97 -1.26 -10.00
C ILE A 112 -3.99 -0.25 -10.60
N ALA A 113 -3.08 -0.68 -11.49
CA ALA A 113 -2.12 0.22 -12.12
C ALA A 113 -2.79 1.33 -12.94
N SER A 114 -3.92 1.04 -13.58
CA SER A 114 -4.70 2.03 -14.33
C SER A 114 -5.26 3.17 -13.46
N GLN A 115 -5.49 2.90 -12.18
CA GLN A 115 -5.98 3.87 -11.21
C GLN A 115 -4.86 4.73 -10.59
N VAL A 116 -3.60 4.31 -10.76
CA VAL A 116 -2.45 5.01 -10.18
C VAL A 116 -2.05 6.18 -11.07
N LYS A 117 -2.33 7.39 -10.62
CA LYS A 117 -1.83 8.60 -11.28
C LYS A 117 -0.35 8.78 -10.93
N THR A 118 0.51 8.74 -11.93
CA THR A 118 1.96 9.00 -11.83
C THR A 118 2.32 10.34 -12.45
N ASP A 119 3.50 10.85 -12.12
CA ASP A 119 4.02 12.09 -12.67
C ASP A 119 5.51 11.96 -12.99
N SER A 120 6.07 12.94 -13.69
CA SER A 120 7.47 13.00 -14.08
C SER A 120 8.30 13.81 -13.10
N ASN A 121 9.55 13.40 -12.89
CA ASN A 121 10.58 14.20 -12.22
C ASN A 121 11.97 13.82 -12.76
N MET A 122 13.04 14.38 -12.18
CA MET A 122 14.41 14.12 -12.60
C MET A 122 14.81 12.62 -12.58
N ARG A 123 14.11 11.76 -11.84
CA ARG A 123 14.44 10.33 -11.71
C ARG A 123 13.80 9.47 -12.76
N ALA A 124 12.59 9.81 -13.20
CA ALA A 124 11.88 9.04 -14.22
C ALA A 124 10.66 9.80 -14.78
N GLY A 125 10.29 9.44 -16.00
CA GLY A 125 9.07 9.92 -16.66
C GLY A 125 7.81 9.21 -16.17
N LYS A 126 6.66 9.87 -16.39
CA LYS A 126 5.33 9.40 -16.06
C LYS A 126 5.01 8.02 -16.66
N GLU A 127 5.29 7.82 -17.94
CA GLU A 127 5.00 6.57 -18.66
C GLU A 127 5.77 5.39 -18.09
N TYR A 128 7.06 5.61 -17.81
CA TYR A 128 7.91 4.59 -17.19
C TYR A 128 7.37 4.18 -15.82
N ARG A 129 6.96 5.16 -14.98
CA ARG A 129 6.37 4.87 -13.68
C ARG A 129 5.03 4.12 -13.77
N SER A 130 4.21 4.43 -14.75
CA SER A 130 2.95 3.70 -14.96
C SER A 130 3.20 2.23 -15.32
N ARG A 131 4.15 1.95 -16.19
CA ARG A 131 4.57 0.57 -16.50
C ARG A 131 5.21 -0.11 -15.29
N LEU A 132 6.03 0.62 -14.56
CA LEU A 132 6.69 0.12 -13.35
C LEU A 132 5.69 -0.21 -12.24
N ALA A 133 4.61 0.57 -12.09
CA ALA A 133 3.54 0.29 -11.13
C ALA A 133 2.92 -1.08 -11.41
N TYR A 134 2.54 -1.36 -12.64
CA TYR A 134 2.03 -2.68 -13.04
C TYR A 134 3.01 -3.81 -12.68
N VAL A 135 4.29 -3.66 -13.04
CA VAL A 135 5.31 -4.69 -12.80
C VAL A 135 5.51 -4.94 -11.30
N LEU A 136 5.57 -3.87 -10.50
CA LEU A 136 5.78 -4.00 -9.06
C LEU A 136 4.56 -4.64 -8.37
N ILE A 137 3.34 -4.23 -8.73
CA ILE A 137 2.11 -4.81 -8.19
C ILE A 137 2.06 -6.31 -8.51
N ARG A 138 2.27 -6.70 -9.77
CA ARG A 138 2.28 -8.10 -10.18
C ARG A 138 3.30 -8.92 -9.39
N ARG A 139 4.55 -8.48 -9.34
CA ARG A 139 5.62 -9.19 -8.61
C ARG A 139 5.34 -9.30 -7.11
N THR A 140 4.70 -8.30 -6.55
CA THR A 140 4.35 -8.31 -5.13
C THR A 140 3.22 -9.29 -4.84
N LEU A 141 2.23 -9.38 -5.72
CA LEU A 141 1.14 -10.38 -5.64
C LEU A 141 1.68 -11.80 -5.83
N GLU A 142 2.55 -12.03 -6.80
CA GLU A 142 3.21 -13.34 -7.03
C GLU A 142 3.97 -13.79 -5.78
N ALA A 143 4.75 -12.89 -5.18
CA ALA A 143 5.52 -13.20 -3.98
C ALA A 143 4.65 -13.39 -2.72
N LEU A 144 3.48 -12.75 -2.63
CA LEU A 144 2.51 -13.00 -1.56
C LEU A 144 1.80 -14.33 -1.75
N ASN A 145 1.42 -14.66 -2.97
CA ASN A 145 0.74 -15.90 -3.30
C ASN A 145 1.59 -17.13 -2.93
N THR A 146 2.90 -17.06 -3.13
CA THR A 146 3.82 -18.13 -2.69
C THR A 146 3.91 -18.26 -1.17
N LYS A 147 3.78 -17.17 -0.41
CA LYS A 147 3.76 -17.21 1.07
C LYS A 147 2.44 -17.68 1.65
N GLY A 148 1.32 -17.48 0.95
CA GLY A 148 0.00 -17.91 1.39
C GLY A 148 -0.14 -19.43 1.46
N GLY A 149 0.59 -20.19 0.65
CA GLY A 149 0.58 -21.66 0.64
C GLY A 149 1.37 -22.32 1.78
N ASP A 150 2.13 -21.57 2.57
CA ASP A 150 2.99 -22.09 3.65
C ASP A 150 2.35 -21.94 5.05
N GLN A 151 1.03 -21.68 5.16
CA GLN A 151 0.31 -21.52 6.44
C GLN A 151 -0.50 -22.75 6.82
#